data_f85e1c3a71ec6efc3609f452d0fffee1
#
_entry.id   f85e1c3a71ec6efc3609f452d0fffee1
#
_cell.length_a   1.000
_cell.length_b   1.000
_cell.length_c   1.000
_cell.angle_alpha   90.00
_cell.angle_beta   90.00
_cell.angle_gamma   90.00
#
_symmetry.space_group_name_H-M   'P 1'
#
loop_
_entity.id
_entity.type
_entity.pdbx_description
1 polymer ?
#
loop_
_entity_poly.entity_id
_entity_poly.type
_entity_poly.pdbx_seq_one_letter_code
_entity_poly.pdbx_strand_id
1 'polypeptide(L)'
;ERPLGSALAQLHGLFVLAQNRTGLVLVDMHAAHERVLYEALKAQHEAGTVPAAQRLLEPIAIAAPDHEIDALLAAGDDFSRLGFELERLAPGQLAVRAVPAMLADADLPALLRAVVHDLAEEQGAHHLDAAAHRVLGTLACRSAIHAHRRLTLPEMDALLRQMEDTERSGQCNHGRPTWTELSLAQLDRLFLRGR
;
A
#
# COMPACT_ATOMS: atom_id res chain seq x y z
N GLU A 1 -8.10 13.89 19.75
CA GLU A 1 -6.91 14.68 19.35
C GLU A 1 -6.42 14.19 17.99
N ARG A 2 -5.89 15.10 17.19
CA ARG A 2 -5.31 14.79 15.86
C ARG A 2 -3.80 14.95 15.96
N PRO A 3 -3.03 13.89 16.30
CA PRO A 3 -1.59 13.98 16.51
C PRO A 3 -0.84 14.51 15.28
N LEU A 4 -1.23 14.09 14.07
CA LEU A 4 -0.66 14.55 12.81
C LEU A 4 -1.29 15.88 12.33
N GLY A 5 -2.30 16.40 13.04
CA GLY A 5 -2.92 17.69 12.74
C GLY A 5 -3.82 17.68 11.52
N SER A 6 -3.86 18.79 10.81
CA SER A 6 -4.66 19.00 9.59
C SER A 6 -3.76 19.34 8.40
N ALA A 7 -4.08 18.83 7.24
CA ALA A 7 -3.34 19.07 6.02
C ALA A 7 -3.42 20.54 5.59
N LEU A 8 -2.29 21.09 5.15
CA LEU A 8 -2.17 22.43 4.63
C LEU A 8 -1.93 22.45 3.12
N ALA A 9 -1.02 21.61 2.65
CA ALA A 9 -0.61 21.57 1.25
C ALA A 9 0.14 20.29 0.93
N GLN A 10 0.27 20.03 -0.37
CA GLN A 10 1.17 19.03 -0.91
C GLN A 10 2.42 19.69 -1.50
N LEU A 11 3.60 19.13 -1.19
CA LEU A 11 4.88 19.62 -1.67
C LEU A 11 5.44 18.67 -2.73
N HIS A 12 5.67 19.17 -3.94
CA HIS A 12 6.24 18.47 -5.09
C HIS A 12 5.54 17.15 -5.48
N GLY A 13 4.31 16.93 -5.03
CA GLY A 13 3.62 15.65 -5.26
C GLY A 13 4.22 14.47 -4.50
N LEU A 14 5.06 14.73 -3.49
CA LEU A 14 5.78 13.73 -2.70
C LEU A 14 5.40 13.79 -1.23
N PHE A 15 5.25 14.99 -0.68
CA PHE A 15 5.05 15.19 0.74
C PHE A 15 3.74 15.91 1.02
N VAL A 16 3.09 15.53 2.13
CA VAL A 16 1.99 16.27 2.73
C VAL A 16 2.55 17.13 3.86
N LEU A 17 2.26 18.44 3.81
CA LEU A 17 2.47 19.37 4.90
C LEU A 17 1.21 19.43 5.74
N ALA A 18 1.34 19.26 7.04
CA ALA A 18 0.25 19.40 8.00
C ALA A 18 0.69 20.23 9.20
N GLN A 19 -0.27 20.80 9.90
CA GLN A 19 -0.05 21.57 11.13
C GLN A 19 -0.79 20.90 12.27
N ASN A 20 -0.06 20.62 13.36
CA ASN A 20 -0.64 20.21 14.64
C ASN A 20 -0.46 21.30 15.71
N ARG A 21 -0.75 20.98 16.98
CA ARG A 21 -0.62 21.93 18.10
C ARG A 21 0.82 22.31 18.43
N THR A 22 1.78 21.49 18.04
CA THR A 22 3.19 21.60 18.44
C THR A 22 4.08 22.13 17.33
N GLY A 23 3.64 22.05 16.05
CA GLY A 23 4.45 22.54 14.95
C GLY A 23 3.97 22.14 13.57
N LEU A 24 4.94 21.96 12.68
CA LEU A 24 4.77 21.54 11.29
C LEU A 24 5.07 20.05 11.18
N VAL A 25 4.15 19.30 10.61
CA VAL A 25 4.31 17.88 10.29
C VAL A 25 4.56 17.73 8.79
N LEU A 26 5.56 16.94 8.44
CA LEU A 26 5.90 16.60 7.06
C LEU A 26 5.77 15.09 6.90
N VAL A 27 4.93 14.64 5.98
CA VAL A 27 4.64 13.22 5.72
C VAL A 27 5.10 12.86 4.33
N ASP A 28 5.87 11.78 4.19
CA ASP A 28 6.10 11.10 2.91
C ASP A 28 4.83 10.33 2.54
N MET A 29 4.06 10.87 1.60
CA MET A 29 2.73 10.33 1.28
C MET A 29 2.79 8.92 0.68
N HIS A 30 3.87 8.59 -0.05
CA HIS A 30 4.05 7.26 -0.63
C HIS A 30 4.34 6.22 0.46
N ALA A 31 5.35 6.48 1.28
CA ALA A 31 5.75 5.60 2.38
C ALA A 31 4.64 5.42 3.42
N ALA A 32 3.89 6.50 3.71
CA ALA A 32 2.75 6.46 4.61
C ALA A 32 1.61 5.61 4.06
N HIS A 33 1.22 5.81 2.80
CA HIS A 33 0.13 5.05 2.18
C HIS A 33 0.51 3.57 1.99
N GLU A 34 1.76 3.28 1.63
CA GLU A 34 2.28 1.90 1.58
C GLU A 34 2.11 1.19 2.93
N ARG A 35 2.48 1.85 4.04
CA ARG A 35 2.32 1.28 5.38
C ARG A 35 0.86 1.06 5.75
N VAL A 36 -0.01 2.03 5.49
CA VAL A 36 -1.45 1.94 5.74
C VAL A 36 -2.06 0.75 4.99
N LEU A 37 -1.76 0.62 3.70
CA LEU A 37 -2.24 -0.50 2.88
C LEU A 37 -1.72 -1.85 3.39
N TYR A 38 -0.43 -1.93 3.72
CA TYR A 38 0.17 -3.16 4.23
C TYR A 38 -0.50 -3.64 5.51
N GLU A 39 -0.66 -2.77 6.51
CA GLU A 39 -1.28 -3.15 7.78
C GLU A 39 -2.77 -3.49 7.60
N ALA A 40 -3.49 -2.79 6.70
CA ALA A 40 -4.87 -3.12 6.39
C ALA A 40 -5.01 -4.51 5.73
N LEU A 41 -4.19 -4.82 4.74
CA LEU A 41 -4.16 -6.12 4.07
C LEU A 41 -3.76 -7.24 5.03
N LYS A 42 -2.75 -6.99 5.88
CA LYS A 42 -2.29 -7.92 6.90
C LYS A 42 -3.39 -8.24 7.91
N ALA A 43 -4.04 -7.22 8.45
CA ALA A 43 -5.13 -7.39 9.42
C ALA A 43 -6.30 -8.21 8.84
N GLN A 44 -6.64 -8.00 7.56
CA GLN A 44 -7.66 -8.79 6.87
C GLN A 44 -7.24 -10.25 6.70
N HIS A 45 -5.98 -10.48 6.31
CA HIS A 45 -5.43 -11.83 6.16
C HIS A 45 -5.43 -12.57 7.50
N GLU A 46 -4.95 -11.95 8.58
CA GLU A 46 -4.90 -12.52 9.92
C GLU A 46 -6.29 -12.78 10.51
N ALA A 47 -7.26 -11.91 10.24
CA ALA A 47 -8.64 -12.08 10.68
C ALA A 47 -9.39 -13.18 9.91
N GLY A 48 -8.82 -13.72 8.84
CA GLY A 48 -9.49 -14.70 7.95
C GLY A 48 -10.75 -14.12 7.28
N THR A 49 -10.91 -12.81 7.27
CA THR A 49 -12.03 -12.13 6.62
C THR A 49 -11.68 -11.87 5.16
N VAL A 50 -12.53 -12.34 4.25
CA VAL A 50 -12.37 -12.03 2.83
C VAL A 50 -12.69 -10.55 2.63
N PRO A 51 -11.72 -9.73 2.11
CA PRO A 51 -12.00 -8.33 1.83
C PRO A 51 -13.11 -8.18 0.80
N ALA A 52 -13.79 -7.03 0.82
CA ALA A 52 -14.71 -6.69 -0.25
C ALA A 52 -13.97 -6.77 -1.59
N ALA A 53 -14.36 -7.70 -2.44
CA ALA A 53 -13.79 -7.89 -3.76
C ALA A 53 -14.58 -7.06 -4.78
N GLN A 54 -13.85 -6.35 -5.64
CA GLN A 54 -14.42 -5.67 -6.79
C GLN A 54 -14.27 -6.56 -8.01
N ARG A 55 -15.39 -7.00 -8.56
CA ARG A 55 -15.41 -7.65 -9.88
C ARG A 55 -15.10 -6.65 -10.96
N LEU A 56 -14.20 -7.04 -11.86
CA LEU A 56 -13.83 -6.23 -13.02
C LEU A 56 -14.89 -6.41 -14.12
N LEU A 57 -15.25 -5.33 -14.80
CA LEU A 57 -16.17 -5.40 -15.94
C LEU A 57 -15.60 -6.24 -17.07
N GLU A 58 -14.30 -6.11 -17.33
CA GLU A 58 -13.54 -6.96 -18.23
C GLU A 58 -12.40 -7.61 -17.45
N PRO A 59 -12.19 -8.94 -17.58
CA PRO A 59 -11.05 -9.60 -16.96
C PRO A 59 -9.74 -9.03 -17.48
N ILE A 60 -8.77 -8.84 -16.61
CA ILE A 60 -7.41 -8.46 -17.00
C ILE A 60 -6.67 -9.73 -17.39
N ALA A 61 -6.23 -9.82 -18.65
CA ALA A 61 -5.38 -10.90 -19.13
C ALA A 61 -3.91 -10.56 -18.89
N ILE A 62 -3.18 -11.48 -18.26
CA ILE A 62 -1.75 -11.36 -17.97
C ILE A 62 -1.03 -12.51 -18.66
N ALA A 63 -0.06 -12.17 -19.49
CA ALA A 63 0.84 -13.17 -20.07
C ALA A 63 1.96 -13.48 -19.06
N ALA A 64 2.13 -14.78 -18.75
CA ALA A 64 3.19 -15.29 -17.89
C ALA A 64 3.55 -16.71 -18.29
N PRO A 65 4.77 -17.20 -17.99
CA PRO A 65 5.13 -18.60 -18.17
C PRO A 65 4.16 -19.54 -17.44
N ASP A 66 3.86 -20.71 -18.02
CA ASP A 66 2.89 -21.65 -17.45
C ASP A 66 3.25 -22.07 -16.01
N HIS A 67 4.54 -22.25 -15.71
CA HIS A 67 4.97 -22.63 -14.36
C HIS A 67 4.69 -21.54 -13.31
N GLU A 68 4.74 -20.26 -13.70
CA GLU A 68 4.39 -19.14 -12.84
C GLU A 68 2.86 -19.09 -12.61
N ILE A 69 2.09 -19.31 -13.67
CA ILE A 69 0.62 -19.40 -13.57
C ILE A 69 0.20 -20.60 -12.70
N ASP A 70 0.88 -21.73 -12.83
CA ASP A 70 0.63 -22.92 -12.00
C ASP A 70 0.91 -22.62 -10.51
N ALA A 71 2.00 -21.93 -10.22
CA ALA A 71 2.34 -21.51 -8.83
C ALA A 71 1.28 -20.58 -8.24
N LEU A 72 0.80 -19.59 -9.01
CA LEU A 72 -0.28 -18.70 -8.59
C LEU A 72 -1.59 -19.43 -8.34
N LEU A 73 -1.98 -20.33 -9.22
CA LEU A 73 -3.22 -21.10 -9.08
C LEU A 73 -3.13 -22.12 -7.94
N ALA A 74 -1.93 -22.66 -7.66
CA ALA A 74 -1.69 -23.51 -6.50
C ALA A 74 -1.85 -22.72 -5.17
N ALA A 75 -1.52 -21.42 -5.17
CA ALA A 75 -1.76 -20.49 -4.05
C ALA A 75 -3.17 -19.85 -4.12
N GLY A 76 -4.09 -20.39 -4.93
CA GLY A 76 -5.39 -19.78 -5.22
C GLY A 76 -6.27 -19.54 -4.00
N ASP A 77 -6.20 -20.39 -2.98
CA ASP A 77 -6.94 -20.21 -1.72
C ASP A 77 -6.49 -18.95 -0.97
N ASP A 78 -5.18 -18.67 -0.94
CA ASP A 78 -4.63 -17.47 -0.29
C ASP A 78 -5.01 -16.21 -1.08
N PHE A 79 -4.95 -16.26 -2.41
CA PHE A 79 -5.42 -15.16 -3.27
C PHE A 79 -6.92 -14.91 -3.13
N SER A 80 -7.73 -15.97 -3.02
CA SER A 80 -9.17 -15.84 -2.78
C SER A 80 -9.47 -15.20 -1.42
N ARG A 81 -8.70 -15.54 -0.39
CA ARG A 81 -8.80 -14.89 0.94
C ARG A 81 -8.39 -13.41 0.91
N LEU A 82 -7.53 -13.03 -0.03
CA LEU A 82 -7.17 -11.63 -0.26
C LEU A 82 -8.16 -10.89 -1.18
N GLY A 83 -9.19 -11.57 -1.70
CA GLY A 83 -10.21 -10.98 -2.57
C GLY A 83 -9.87 -10.99 -4.05
N PHE A 84 -8.88 -11.78 -4.48
CA PHE A 84 -8.61 -12.00 -5.89
C PHE A 84 -9.39 -13.19 -6.43
N GLU A 85 -9.87 -13.08 -7.67
CA GLU A 85 -10.43 -14.19 -8.44
C GLU A 85 -9.54 -14.41 -9.67
N LEU A 86 -8.78 -15.51 -9.67
CA LEU A 86 -7.80 -15.85 -10.68
C LEU A 86 -8.27 -17.08 -11.46
N GLU A 87 -8.08 -17.07 -12.77
CA GLU A 87 -8.45 -18.18 -13.66
C GLU A 87 -7.43 -18.32 -14.79
N ARG A 88 -7.10 -19.56 -15.17
CA ARG A 88 -6.32 -19.81 -16.39
C ARG A 88 -7.21 -19.56 -17.60
N LEU A 89 -6.81 -18.63 -18.46
CA LEU A 89 -7.54 -18.32 -19.69
C LEU A 89 -7.08 -19.21 -20.86
N ALA A 90 -5.76 -19.40 -20.99
CA ALA A 90 -5.12 -20.20 -22.01
C ALA A 90 -3.69 -20.57 -21.56
N PRO A 91 -2.96 -21.46 -22.26
CA PRO A 91 -1.53 -21.63 -22.03
C PRO A 91 -0.80 -20.29 -22.10
N GLY A 92 0.01 -19.99 -21.08
CA GLY A 92 0.72 -18.71 -20.97
C GLY A 92 -0.16 -17.50 -20.66
N GLN A 93 -1.44 -17.67 -20.29
CA GLN A 93 -2.36 -16.58 -20.00
C GLN A 93 -3.18 -16.82 -18.73
N LEU A 94 -3.11 -15.86 -17.81
CA LEU A 94 -3.92 -15.78 -16.59
C LEU A 94 -4.97 -14.67 -16.74
N ALA A 95 -6.20 -14.94 -16.35
CA ALA A 95 -7.26 -13.93 -16.23
C ALA A 95 -7.47 -13.57 -14.75
N VAL A 96 -7.58 -12.28 -14.47
CA VAL A 96 -7.98 -11.73 -13.17
C VAL A 96 -9.39 -11.16 -13.30
N ARG A 97 -10.34 -11.74 -12.57
CA ARG A 97 -11.77 -11.38 -12.64
C ARG A 97 -12.22 -10.47 -11.50
N ALA A 98 -11.56 -10.58 -10.34
CA ALA A 98 -11.83 -9.72 -9.20
C ALA A 98 -10.53 -9.37 -8.47
N VAL A 99 -10.53 -8.22 -7.81
CA VAL A 99 -9.43 -7.71 -6.99
C VAL A 99 -9.98 -7.17 -5.67
N PRO A 100 -9.18 -7.09 -4.59
CA PRO A 100 -9.59 -6.37 -3.39
C PRO A 100 -10.00 -4.94 -3.73
N ALA A 101 -11.13 -4.46 -3.20
CA ALA A 101 -11.67 -3.14 -3.52
C ALA A 101 -10.66 -2.00 -3.23
N MET A 102 -9.83 -2.16 -2.21
CA MET A 102 -8.79 -1.19 -1.85
C MET A 102 -7.66 -1.07 -2.89
N LEU A 103 -7.55 -2.03 -3.82
CA LEU A 103 -6.54 -2.07 -4.89
C LEU A 103 -7.12 -1.67 -6.26
N ALA A 104 -8.40 -1.34 -6.32
CA ALA A 104 -9.11 -1.10 -7.59
C ALA A 104 -8.52 0.05 -8.42
N ASP A 105 -7.93 1.06 -7.76
CA ASP A 105 -7.30 2.22 -8.40
C ASP A 105 -5.82 2.01 -8.75
N ALA A 106 -5.25 0.83 -8.45
CA ALA A 106 -3.86 0.51 -8.77
C ALA A 106 -3.68 0.16 -10.25
N ASP A 107 -2.43 0.24 -10.74
CA ASP A 107 -2.04 -0.36 -12.02
C ASP A 107 -2.05 -1.90 -11.87
N LEU A 108 -3.24 -2.48 -11.98
CA LEU A 108 -3.46 -3.91 -11.76
C LEU A 108 -2.57 -4.80 -12.64
N PRO A 109 -2.36 -4.53 -13.95
CA PRO A 109 -1.46 -5.32 -14.77
C PRO A 109 -0.01 -5.31 -14.28
N ALA A 110 0.51 -4.17 -13.85
CA ALA A 110 1.86 -4.05 -13.30
C ALA A 110 1.99 -4.71 -11.93
N LEU A 111 0.98 -4.51 -11.08
CA LEU A 111 0.88 -5.11 -9.75
C LEU A 111 0.90 -6.64 -9.83
N LEU A 112 0.03 -7.21 -10.65
CA LEU A 112 -0.11 -8.66 -10.75
C LEU A 112 1.11 -9.32 -11.38
N ARG A 113 1.76 -8.69 -12.38
CA ARG A 113 3.03 -9.19 -12.92
C ARG A 113 4.13 -9.23 -11.85
N ALA A 114 4.20 -8.22 -10.96
CA ALA A 114 5.16 -8.23 -9.86
C ALA A 114 4.89 -9.36 -8.86
N VAL A 115 3.63 -9.56 -8.50
CA VAL A 115 3.22 -10.67 -7.60
C VAL A 115 3.55 -12.03 -8.21
N VAL A 116 3.26 -12.23 -9.50
CA VAL A 116 3.61 -13.46 -10.26
C VAL A 116 5.11 -13.73 -10.17
N HIS A 117 5.91 -12.70 -10.46
CA HIS A 117 7.38 -12.80 -10.45
C HIS A 117 7.93 -13.14 -9.05
N ASP A 118 7.45 -12.45 -8.02
CA ASP A 118 7.89 -12.66 -6.64
C ASP A 118 7.57 -14.08 -6.13
N LEU A 119 6.41 -14.62 -6.51
CA LEU A 119 6.03 -15.99 -6.15
C LEU A 119 6.83 -17.06 -6.93
N ALA A 120 7.19 -16.79 -8.18
CA ALA A 120 7.96 -17.73 -8.98
C ALA A 120 9.39 -17.90 -8.47
N GLU A 121 9.99 -16.83 -7.91
CA GLU A 121 11.34 -16.91 -7.33
C GLU A 121 11.39 -17.73 -6.03
N GLU A 122 10.23 -17.98 -5.40
CA GLU A 122 10.14 -18.61 -4.08
C GLU A 122 9.90 -20.12 -4.04
N GLN A 123 9.93 -20.81 -5.14
CA GLN A 123 9.68 -22.27 -5.20
C GLN A 123 10.58 -23.14 -4.28
N GLY A 124 11.39 -22.51 -3.41
CA GLY A 124 12.28 -23.19 -2.45
C GLY A 124 12.02 -22.96 -0.95
N ALA A 125 11.08 -22.11 -0.53
CA ALA A 125 10.92 -21.75 0.88
C ALA A 125 9.60 -22.26 1.48
N HIS A 126 9.68 -23.22 2.39
CA HIS A 126 8.58 -23.89 3.10
C HIS A 126 7.86 -23.03 4.18
N HIS A 127 7.71 -21.72 4.01
CA HIS A 127 6.98 -20.87 4.94
C HIS A 127 5.86 -20.10 4.24
N LEU A 128 4.67 -20.68 4.21
CA LEU A 128 3.44 -20.08 3.66
C LEU A 128 3.17 -18.68 4.22
N ASP A 129 3.42 -18.46 5.52
CA ASP A 129 3.23 -17.14 6.14
C ASP A 129 4.21 -16.08 5.61
N ALA A 130 5.46 -16.45 5.36
CA ALA A 130 6.45 -15.52 4.82
C ALA A 130 6.14 -15.15 3.36
N ALA A 131 5.63 -16.08 2.56
CA ALA A 131 5.17 -15.82 1.20
C ALA A 131 3.96 -14.87 1.20
N ALA A 132 2.97 -15.11 2.06
CA ALA A 132 1.81 -14.22 2.21
C ALA A 132 2.24 -12.79 2.58
N HIS A 133 3.12 -12.61 3.57
CA HIS A 133 3.61 -11.28 3.96
C HIS A 133 4.37 -10.56 2.84
N ARG A 134 5.10 -11.28 1.98
CA ARG A 134 5.76 -10.67 0.83
C ARG A 134 4.77 -10.23 -0.23
N VAL A 135 3.79 -11.09 -0.55
CA VAL A 135 2.69 -10.72 -1.45
C VAL A 135 2.00 -9.47 -0.95
N LEU A 136 1.66 -9.40 0.36
CA LEU A 136 1.07 -8.22 0.99
C LEU A 136 1.97 -6.98 0.85
N GLY A 137 3.28 -7.14 1.05
CA GLY A 137 4.26 -6.06 0.86
C GLY A 137 4.30 -5.56 -0.58
N THR A 138 4.33 -6.46 -1.56
CA THR A 138 4.32 -6.13 -2.99
C THR A 138 3.02 -5.46 -3.39
N LEU A 139 1.86 -5.97 -2.91
CA LEU A 139 0.56 -5.35 -3.13
C LEU A 139 0.52 -3.93 -2.57
N ALA A 140 0.96 -3.72 -1.33
CA ALA A 140 0.99 -2.41 -0.69
C ALA A 140 1.92 -1.43 -1.43
N CYS A 141 3.15 -1.85 -1.73
CA CYS A 141 4.15 -1.02 -2.41
C CYS A 141 3.70 -0.58 -3.82
N ARG A 142 3.12 -1.52 -4.60
CA ARG A 142 2.69 -1.24 -5.97
C ARG A 142 1.36 -0.49 -6.06
N SER A 143 0.53 -0.58 -5.02
CA SER A 143 -0.78 0.09 -4.95
C SER A 143 -0.73 1.42 -4.20
N ALA A 144 0.40 1.74 -3.56
CA ALA A 144 0.55 3.01 -2.87
C ALA A 144 0.40 4.20 -3.83
N ILE A 145 -0.02 5.32 -3.27
CA ILE A 145 -0.15 6.57 -4.03
C ILE A 145 1.15 6.85 -4.79
N HIS A 146 1.05 6.89 -6.12
CA HIS A 146 2.23 7.16 -6.93
C HIS A 146 2.79 8.57 -6.65
N ALA A 147 4.12 8.68 -6.65
CA ALA A 147 4.79 9.97 -6.62
C ALA A 147 4.22 10.90 -7.70
N HIS A 148 4.05 12.18 -7.36
CA HIS A 148 3.48 13.23 -8.21
C HIS A 148 1.96 13.17 -8.44
N ARG A 149 1.20 12.22 -7.86
CA ARG A 149 -0.26 12.33 -7.82
C ARG A 149 -0.64 13.56 -6.98
N ARG A 150 -1.47 14.42 -7.53
CA ARG A 150 -2.03 15.56 -6.78
C ARG A 150 -3.19 15.08 -5.91
N LEU A 151 -3.07 15.33 -4.62
CA LEU A 151 -4.12 15.08 -3.64
C LEU A 151 -4.87 16.37 -3.35
N THR A 152 -6.17 16.26 -3.15
CA THR A 152 -6.99 17.33 -2.56
C THR A 152 -6.75 17.40 -1.04
N LEU A 153 -7.10 18.52 -0.41
CA LEU A 153 -7.01 18.65 1.06
C LEU A 153 -7.78 17.54 1.80
N PRO A 154 -9.02 17.18 1.41
CA PRO A 154 -9.72 16.06 2.04
C PRO A 154 -8.99 14.71 1.88
N GLU A 155 -8.38 14.42 0.74
CA GLU A 155 -7.60 13.19 0.54
C GLU A 155 -6.33 13.17 1.42
N MET A 156 -5.64 14.31 1.54
CA MET A 156 -4.51 14.46 2.45
C MET A 156 -4.92 14.26 3.91
N ASP A 157 -6.02 14.88 4.34
CA ASP A 157 -6.56 14.69 5.70
C ASP A 157 -6.99 13.24 5.94
N ALA A 158 -7.59 12.58 4.96
CA ALA A 158 -7.96 11.17 5.04
C ALA A 158 -6.71 10.29 5.26
N LEU A 159 -5.62 10.54 4.53
CA LEU A 159 -4.35 9.82 4.72
C LEU A 159 -3.81 10.02 6.15
N LEU A 160 -3.82 11.25 6.68
CA LEU A 160 -3.38 11.54 8.04
C LEU A 160 -4.21 10.77 9.08
N ARG A 161 -5.55 10.69 8.91
CA ARG A 161 -6.43 9.90 9.80
C ARG A 161 -6.12 8.42 9.71
N GLN A 162 -5.98 7.88 8.51
CA GLN A 162 -5.59 6.48 8.32
C GLN A 162 -4.27 6.16 9.02
N MET A 163 -3.27 7.05 8.92
CA MET A 163 -1.99 6.88 9.63
C MET A 163 -2.16 6.86 11.15
N GLU A 164 -3.02 7.73 11.70
CA GLU A 164 -3.28 7.78 13.15
C GLU A 164 -3.95 6.51 13.68
N ASP A 165 -4.78 5.86 12.83
CA ASP A 165 -5.48 4.62 13.16
C ASP A 165 -4.63 3.36 12.85
N THR A 166 -3.49 3.51 12.16
CA THR A 166 -2.65 2.40 11.71
C THR A 166 -1.48 2.17 12.66
N GLU A 167 -1.31 0.93 13.12
CA GLU A 167 -0.14 0.53 13.90
C GLU A 167 1.15 0.77 13.12
N ARG A 168 2.19 1.22 13.82
CA ARG A 168 3.54 1.46 13.25
C ARG A 168 3.55 2.41 12.04
N SER A 169 2.53 3.24 11.86
CA SER A 169 2.47 4.20 10.75
C SER A 169 3.64 5.19 10.71
N GLY A 170 4.38 5.34 11.80
CA GLY A 170 5.59 6.17 11.87
C GLY A 170 6.80 5.62 11.11
N GLN A 171 6.74 4.37 10.61
CA GLN A 171 7.82 3.74 9.86
C GLN A 171 7.28 2.99 8.64
N CYS A 172 7.96 3.10 7.49
CA CYS A 172 7.65 2.30 6.31
C CYS A 172 8.10 0.83 6.50
N ASN A 173 7.77 -0.03 5.53
CA ASN A 173 8.13 -1.46 5.55
C ASN A 173 9.65 -1.70 5.58
N HIS A 174 10.44 -0.70 5.18
CA HIS A 174 11.90 -0.72 5.19
C HIS A 174 12.53 -0.03 6.42
N GLY A 175 11.71 0.34 7.43
CA GLY A 175 12.18 0.98 8.67
C GLY A 175 12.50 2.47 8.57
N ARG A 176 12.23 3.13 7.43
CA ARG A 176 12.42 4.59 7.30
C ARG A 176 11.24 5.33 7.91
N PRO A 177 11.46 6.53 8.51
CA PRO A 177 10.36 7.37 8.97
C PRO A 177 9.40 7.70 7.83
N THR A 178 8.10 7.59 8.08
CA THR A 178 7.04 8.02 7.15
C THR A 178 6.65 9.47 7.35
N TRP A 179 6.95 10.03 8.51
CA TRP A 179 6.72 11.44 8.83
C TRP A 179 7.75 11.97 9.82
N THR A 180 7.85 13.28 9.88
CA THR A 180 8.68 14.01 10.84
C THR A 180 7.97 15.28 11.26
N GLU A 181 8.36 15.83 12.41
CA GLU A 181 7.81 17.07 12.95
C GLU A 181 8.91 18.11 13.18
N LEU A 182 8.61 19.34 12.85
CA LEU A 182 9.39 20.53 13.22
C LEU A 182 8.58 21.32 14.24
N SER A 183 8.99 21.28 15.51
CA SER A 183 8.33 22.03 16.57
C SER A 183 8.43 23.54 16.33
N LEU A 184 7.50 24.31 16.91
CA LEU A 184 7.54 25.77 16.85
C LEU A 184 8.89 26.33 17.34
N ALA A 185 9.47 25.74 18.39
CA ALA A 185 10.80 26.15 18.88
C ALA A 185 11.93 25.86 17.89
N GLN A 186 11.83 24.80 17.07
CA GLN A 186 12.77 24.53 15.99
C GLN A 186 12.59 25.51 14.85
N LEU A 187 11.34 25.83 14.49
CA LEU A 187 11.03 26.82 13.46
C LEU A 187 11.53 28.21 13.88
N ASP A 188 11.29 28.63 15.12
CA ASP A 188 11.78 29.91 15.63
C ASP A 188 13.30 30.02 15.59
N ARG A 189 14.01 28.93 15.88
CA ARG A 189 15.49 28.88 15.77
C ARG A 189 15.97 29.09 14.32
N LEU A 190 15.27 28.58 13.33
CA LEU A 190 15.61 28.80 11.92
C LEU A 190 15.56 30.31 11.54
N PHE A 191 14.70 31.08 12.19
CA PHE A 191 14.55 32.51 11.97
C PHE A 191 15.27 33.37 13.03
N LEU A 192 16.12 32.75 13.86
CA LEU A 192 16.82 33.42 14.96
C LEU A 192 15.89 34.15 15.92
N ARG A 193 14.65 33.72 16.07
CA ARG A 193 13.69 34.20 17.01
C ARG A 193 13.97 33.58 18.39
N GLY A 194 13.90 34.37 19.46
CA GLY A 194 14.14 33.89 20.84
C GLY A 194 15.58 34.02 21.33
N ARG A 195 16.38 34.90 20.71
CA ARG A 195 17.64 35.40 21.30
C ARG A 195 17.42 36.64 22.12
#